data_751ed3a9b1ae3af8f2ff1399008d3e38
#
_entry.id   751ed3a9b1ae3af8f2ff1399008d3e38
#
_cell.length_a   1.000
_cell.length_b   1.000
_cell.length_c   1.000
_cell.angle_alpha   90.00
_cell.angle_beta   90.00
_cell.angle_gamma   90.00
#
_symmetry.space_group_name_H-M   'P 1'
#
loop_
_entity.id
_entity.type
_entity.pdbx_description
1 polymer ?
#
loop_
_entity_poly.entity_id
_entity_poly.type
_entity_poly.pdbx_seq_one_letter_code
_entity_poly.pdbx_strand_id
1 'polypeptide(L)'
;MYEKFGQFINGKWQQSSDKGTYEVINPANEEIIGHASKATSIDVEAALKSAAKGLEIWKKTAPWQRSYIIRRIADKIREKQDILAKWMTLEVGKPLAEAKGEIGGAADIFEWNAEETKRIYGQTVESLSLIHI
;
A
#
# COMPACT_ATOMS: atom_id res chain seq x y z
N MET A 1 19.77 2.17 0.01
CA MET A 1 18.34 2.41 -0.22
C MET A 1 17.51 1.76 0.88
N TYR A 2 17.57 0.47 1.06
CA TYR A 2 16.78 -0.31 2.01
C TYR A 2 17.16 -0.11 3.48
N GLU A 3 18.37 0.25 3.78
CA GLU A 3 18.89 0.44 5.15
C GLU A 3 18.12 1.48 5.98
N LYS A 4 17.46 2.43 5.30
CA LYS A 4 16.65 3.47 5.94
C LYS A 4 15.20 3.05 6.20
N PHE A 5 14.75 1.98 5.56
CA PHE A 5 13.37 1.52 5.58
C PHE A 5 13.34 0.10 6.12
N GLY A 6 12.75 -0.09 7.25
CA GLY A 6 12.44 -1.41 7.78
C GLY A 6 11.00 -1.78 7.45
N GLN A 7 10.29 -2.24 8.45
CA GLN A 7 8.86 -2.51 8.42
C GLN A 7 8.10 -1.26 8.86
N PHE A 8 7.01 -0.92 8.18
CA PHE A 8 6.14 0.17 8.60
C PHE A 8 4.98 -0.38 9.41
N ILE A 9 5.06 -0.28 10.73
CA ILE A 9 4.06 -0.81 11.66
C ILE A 9 3.64 0.31 12.64
N ASN A 10 2.35 0.47 12.84
CA ASN A 10 1.78 1.45 13.76
C ASN A 10 2.27 2.90 13.51
N GLY A 11 2.38 3.28 12.23
CA GLY A 11 2.81 4.61 11.81
C GLY A 11 4.30 4.89 11.94
N LYS A 12 5.14 3.87 12.18
CA LYS A 12 6.58 4.02 12.37
C LYS A 12 7.37 3.03 11.54
N TRP A 13 8.52 3.47 11.03
CA TRP A 13 9.53 2.59 10.46
C TRP A 13 10.34 1.94 11.57
N GLN A 14 10.50 0.63 11.51
CA GLN A 14 11.25 -0.15 12.50
C GLN A 14 11.92 -1.34 11.84
N GLN A 15 13.03 -1.82 12.43
CA GLN A 15 13.64 -3.07 12.03
C GLN A 15 12.81 -4.25 12.54
N SER A 16 13.05 -5.45 11.98
CA SER A 16 12.43 -6.66 12.52
C SER A 16 12.90 -6.91 13.96
N SER A 17 12.08 -7.62 14.73
CA SER A 17 12.31 -7.87 16.15
C SER A 17 13.63 -8.61 16.43
N ASP A 18 14.08 -9.45 15.49
CA ASP A 18 15.37 -10.15 15.52
C ASP A 18 16.48 -9.48 14.70
N LYS A 19 16.18 -8.31 14.07
CA LYS A 19 17.04 -7.59 13.14
C LYS A 19 17.44 -8.40 11.90
N GLY A 20 16.71 -9.46 11.60
CA GLY A 20 16.91 -10.28 10.42
C GLY A 20 16.68 -9.49 9.12
N THR A 21 17.48 -9.77 8.11
CA THR A 21 17.38 -9.19 6.78
C THR A 21 17.50 -10.26 5.71
N TYR A 22 17.14 -9.92 4.48
CA TYR A 22 17.44 -10.69 3.28
C TYR A 22 17.99 -9.78 2.19
N GLU A 23 18.79 -10.34 1.31
CA GLU A 23 19.38 -9.63 0.19
C GLU A 23 18.34 -9.33 -0.87
N VAL A 24 18.38 -8.12 -1.43
CA VAL A 24 17.63 -7.73 -2.61
C VAL A 24 18.60 -7.70 -3.78
N ILE A 25 18.32 -8.51 -4.79
CA ILE A 25 19.22 -8.76 -5.91
C ILE A 25 18.63 -8.14 -7.17
N ASN A 26 19.46 -7.45 -7.95
CA ASN A 26 19.11 -6.98 -9.28
C ASN A 26 19.14 -8.17 -10.26
N PRO A 27 18.01 -8.57 -10.86
CA PRO A 27 17.97 -9.73 -11.74
C PRO A 27 18.69 -9.53 -13.07
N ALA A 28 19.05 -8.30 -13.43
CA ALA A 28 19.76 -8.03 -14.69
C ALA A 28 21.26 -8.34 -14.62
N ASN A 29 21.88 -8.26 -13.43
CA ASN A 29 23.33 -8.44 -13.27
C ASN A 29 23.71 -9.20 -11.99
N GLU A 30 22.71 -9.71 -11.27
CA GLU A 30 22.87 -10.49 -10.04
C GLU A 30 23.57 -9.74 -8.88
N GLU A 31 23.71 -8.42 -8.97
CA GLU A 31 24.29 -7.60 -7.90
C GLU A 31 23.31 -7.41 -6.75
N ILE A 32 23.82 -7.45 -5.53
CA ILE A 32 23.05 -7.11 -4.33
C ILE A 32 22.86 -5.59 -4.29
N ILE A 33 21.63 -5.14 -4.39
CA ILE A 33 21.26 -3.71 -4.38
C ILE A 33 20.86 -3.22 -2.99
N GLY A 34 20.75 -4.11 -2.01
CA GLY A 34 20.48 -3.76 -0.62
C GLY A 34 19.97 -4.95 0.20
N HIS A 35 19.57 -4.64 1.44
CA HIS A 35 19.03 -5.62 2.37
C HIS A 35 17.66 -5.14 2.87
N ALA A 36 16.64 -5.97 2.75
CA ALA A 36 15.32 -5.69 3.27
C ALA A 36 15.07 -6.39 4.62
N SER A 37 14.28 -5.78 5.47
CA SER A 37 13.96 -6.33 6.79
C SER A 37 13.10 -7.60 6.67
N LYS A 38 13.48 -8.67 7.33
CA LYS A 38 12.78 -9.96 7.36
C LYS A 38 11.86 -10.02 8.57
N ALA A 39 10.55 -9.95 8.35
CA ALA A 39 9.57 -10.00 9.44
C ALA A 39 9.60 -11.34 10.19
N THR A 40 9.49 -11.28 11.50
CA THR A 40 9.20 -12.43 12.36
C THR A 40 7.70 -12.57 12.60
N SER A 41 7.27 -13.68 13.21
CA SER A 41 5.86 -13.84 13.64
C SER A 41 5.42 -12.75 14.62
N ILE A 42 6.32 -12.28 15.47
CA ILE A 42 6.06 -11.19 16.43
C ILE A 42 5.74 -9.88 15.68
N ASP A 43 6.49 -9.58 14.64
CA ASP A 43 6.28 -8.38 13.81
C ASP A 43 4.95 -8.46 13.05
N VAL A 44 4.63 -9.63 12.50
CA VAL A 44 3.35 -9.87 11.82
C VAL A 44 2.18 -9.68 12.78
N GLU A 45 2.23 -10.25 13.98
CA GLU A 45 1.21 -10.05 15.01
C GLU A 45 1.04 -8.57 15.40
N ALA A 46 2.15 -7.84 15.53
CA ALA A 46 2.12 -6.40 15.80
C ALA A 46 1.45 -5.62 14.65
N ALA A 47 1.76 -5.99 13.40
CA ALA A 47 1.15 -5.39 12.22
C ALA A 47 -0.37 -5.67 12.16
N LEU A 48 -0.80 -6.90 12.42
CA LEU A 48 -2.23 -7.27 12.45
C LEU A 48 -3.00 -6.51 13.54
N LYS A 49 -2.43 -6.41 14.75
CA LYS A 49 -3.01 -5.61 15.82
C LYS A 49 -3.11 -4.12 15.47
N SER A 50 -2.11 -3.58 14.79
CA SER A 50 -2.12 -2.20 14.30
C SER A 50 -3.20 -2.01 13.22
N ALA A 51 -3.31 -2.93 12.27
CA ALA A 51 -4.33 -2.89 11.23
C ALA A 51 -5.75 -2.94 11.81
N ALA A 52 -6.00 -3.82 12.80
CA ALA A 52 -7.29 -3.90 13.48
C ALA A 52 -7.68 -2.58 14.16
N LYS A 53 -6.73 -1.91 14.83
CA LYS A 53 -6.97 -0.57 15.39
C LYS A 53 -7.25 0.47 14.31
N GLY A 54 -6.49 0.42 13.21
CA GLY A 54 -6.68 1.29 12.06
C GLY A 54 -8.06 1.13 11.43
N LEU A 55 -8.58 -0.09 11.32
CA LEU A 55 -9.92 -0.38 10.81
C LEU A 55 -11.00 0.31 11.64
N GLU A 56 -10.89 0.32 12.98
CA GLU A 56 -11.88 0.99 13.86
C GLU A 56 -11.95 2.49 13.61
N ILE A 57 -10.84 3.12 13.23
CA ILE A 57 -10.79 4.53 12.87
C ILE A 57 -11.33 4.72 11.44
N TRP A 58 -10.84 3.89 10.52
CA TRP A 58 -11.15 4.02 9.09
C TRP A 58 -12.64 3.84 8.79
N LYS A 59 -13.29 2.86 9.41
CA LYS A 59 -14.74 2.63 9.21
C LYS A 59 -15.61 3.80 9.70
N LYS A 60 -15.11 4.62 10.65
CA LYS A 60 -15.79 5.83 11.15
C LYS A 60 -15.41 7.09 10.38
N THR A 61 -14.41 7.01 9.50
CA THR A 61 -13.96 8.14 8.69
C THR A 61 -14.98 8.44 7.60
N ALA A 62 -15.39 9.69 7.47
CA ALA A 62 -16.37 10.09 6.45
C ALA A 62 -15.89 9.78 5.02
N PRO A 63 -16.78 9.41 4.07
CA PRO A 63 -16.40 9.05 2.70
C PRO A 63 -15.54 10.11 2.00
N TRP A 64 -15.86 11.39 2.16
CA TRP A 64 -15.11 12.50 1.60
C TRP A 64 -13.69 12.61 2.16
N GLN A 65 -13.53 12.35 3.44
CA GLN A 65 -12.23 12.36 4.08
C GLN A 65 -11.39 11.16 3.64
N ARG A 66 -12.01 9.97 3.48
CA ARG A 66 -11.34 8.79 2.89
C ARG A 66 -10.88 9.07 1.47
N SER A 67 -11.76 9.63 0.64
CA SER A 67 -11.44 10.05 -0.73
C SER A 67 -10.24 11.00 -0.78
N TYR A 68 -10.23 12.02 0.07
CA TYR A 68 -9.13 12.99 0.15
C TYR A 68 -7.79 12.32 0.50
N ILE A 69 -7.80 11.42 1.49
CA ILE A 69 -6.58 10.69 1.90
C ILE A 69 -6.05 9.82 0.76
N ILE A 70 -6.92 9.06 0.09
CA ILE A 70 -6.54 8.17 -1.00
C ILE A 70 -6.03 8.97 -2.22
N ARG A 71 -6.67 10.10 -2.54
CA ARG A 71 -6.21 11.00 -3.61
C ARG A 71 -4.81 11.53 -3.33
N ARG A 72 -4.51 11.92 -2.09
CA ARG A 72 -3.16 12.34 -1.72
C ARG A 72 -2.11 11.25 -1.90
N ILE A 73 -2.48 9.97 -1.79
CA ILE A 73 -1.57 8.86 -2.11
C ILE A 73 -1.26 8.88 -3.61
N ALA A 74 -2.27 9.00 -4.48
CA ALA A 74 -2.08 9.11 -5.93
C ALA A 74 -1.13 10.25 -6.29
N ASP A 75 -1.35 11.44 -5.71
CA ASP A 75 -0.50 12.61 -5.93
C ASP A 75 0.96 12.33 -5.54
N LYS A 76 1.18 11.68 -4.39
CA LYS A 76 2.52 11.32 -3.92
C LYS A 76 3.19 10.25 -4.78
N ILE A 77 2.45 9.33 -5.35
CA ILE A 77 2.98 8.35 -6.31
C ILE A 77 3.46 9.07 -7.57
N ARG A 78 2.65 9.99 -8.14
CA ARG A 78 3.02 10.78 -9.31
C ARG A 78 4.24 11.67 -9.05
N GLU A 79 4.27 12.35 -7.91
CA GLU A 79 5.43 13.18 -7.50
C GLU A 79 6.73 12.38 -7.45
N LYS A 80 6.67 11.11 -7.09
CA LYS A 80 7.82 10.22 -6.92
C LYS A 80 7.99 9.21 -8.06
N GLN A 81 7.28 9.36 -9.17
CA GLN A 81 7.24 8.38 -10.26
C GLN A 81 8.63 7.97 -10.75
N ASP A 82 9.52 8.92 -10.99
CA ASP A 82 10.85 8.65 -11.53
C ASP A 82 11.71 7.81 -10.59
N ILE A 83 11.65 8.08 -9.29
CA ILE A 83 12.44 7.32 -8.33
C ILE A 83 11.84 5.93 -8.08
N LEU A 84 10.51 5.83 -8.02
CA LEU A 84 9.81 4.56 -7.85
C LEU A 84 10.02 3.64 -9.07
N ALA A 85 9.98 4.20 -10.27
CA ALA A 85 10.25 3.45 -11.50
C ALA A 85 11.69 2.92 -11.56
N LYS A 86 12.68 3.72 -11.12
CA LYS A 86 14.07 3.24 -11.02
C LYS A 86 14.21 2.09 -10.05
N TRP A 87 13.52 2.16 -8.92
CA TRP A 87 13.53 1.07 -7.92
C TRP A 87 12.89 -0.18 -8.48
N MET A 88 11.74 -0.07 -9.14
CA MET A 88 11.08 -1.19 -9.80
C MET A 88 12.00 -1.82 -10.86
N THR A 89 12.68 -1.02 -11.68
CA THR A 89 13.66 -1.53 -12.66
C THR A 89 14.78 -2.32 -11.99
N LEU A 90 15.33 -1.82 -10.90
CA LEU A 90 16.42 -2.49 -10.19
C LEU A 90 16.00 -3.79 -9.50
N GLU A 91 14.78 -3.83 -8.94
CA GLU A 91 14.30 -5.00 -8.19
C GLU A 91 13.69 -6.09 -9.07
N VAL A 92 13.05 -5.70 -10.17
CA VAL A 92 12.24 -6.62 -11.01
C VAL A 92 12.88 -6.85 -12.38
N GLY A 93 13.87 -6.03 -12.77
CA GLY A 93 14.51 -6.11 -14.08
C GLY A 93 13.68 -5.55 -15.24
N LYS A 94 12.57 -4.87 -14.94
CA LYS A 94 11.68 -4.30 -15.96
C LYS A 94 12.32 -3.08 -16.64
N PRO A 95 12.13 -2.85 -17.96
CA PRO A 95 12.57 -1.63 -18.63
C PRO A 95 12.01 -0.36 -17.95
N LEU A 96 12.84 0.66 -17.80
CA LEU A 96 12.47 1.89 -17.08
C LEU A 96 11.22 2.57 -17.64
N ALA A 97 11.03 2.54 -18.97
CA ALA A 97 9.84 3.12 -19.60
C ALA A 97 8.55 2.41 -19.19
N GLU A 98 8.59 1.08 -19.12
CA GLU A 98 7.45 0.26 -18.67
C GLU A 98 7.20 0.46 -17.18
N ALA A 99 8.26 0.48 -16.36
CA ALA A 99 8.17 0.76 -14.93
C ALA A 99 7.51 2.12 -14.66
N LYS A 100 7.85 3.17 -15.43
CA LYS A 100 7.18 4.47 -15.34
C LYS A 100 5.69 4.37 -15.67
N GLY A 101 5.32 3.63 -16.71
CA GLY A 101 3.93 3.39 -17.06
C GLY A 101 3.14 2.72 -15.93
N GLU A 102 3.72 1.70 -15.31
CA GLU A 102 3.08 0.99 -14.18
C GLU A 102 2.91 1.87 -12.94
N ILE A 103 3.92 2.67 -12.59
CA ILE A 103 3.80 3.60 -11.46
C ILE A 103 2.70 4.65 -11.75
N GLY A 104 2.59 5.13 -13.00
CA GLY A 104 1.49 6.00 -13.41
C GLY A 104 0.14 5.31 -13.26
N GLY A 105 0.00 4.10 -13.79
CA GLY A 105 -1.22 3.30 -13.66
C GLY A 105 -1.60 3.00 -12.21
N ALA A 106 -0.61 2.76 -11.33
CA ALA A 106 -0.87 2.61 -9.89
C ALA A 106 -1.49 3.89 -9.30
N ALA A 107 -0.98 5.07 -9.66
CA ALA A 107 -1.57 6.34 -9.21
C ALA A 107 -3.02 6.50 -9.70
N ASP A 108 -3.31 6.12 -10.96
CA ASP A 108 -4.66 6.20 -11.54
C ASP A 108 -5.64 5.26 -10.82
N ILE A 109 -5.20 4.06 -10.43
CA ILE A 109 -6.00 3.13 -9.62
C ILE A 109 -6.33 3.73 -8.25
N PHE A 110 -5.37 4.37 -7.57
CA PHE A 110 -5.64 5.06 -6.31
C PHE A 110 -6.63 6.20 -6.50
N GLU A 111 -6.50 7.00 -7.56
CA GLU A 111 -7.42 8.09 -7.85
C GLU A 111 -8.83 7.58 -8.14
N TRP A 112 -8.98 6.53 -8.96
CA TRP A 112 -10.27 5.87 -9.22
C TRP A 112 -10.92 5.42 -7.91
N ASN A 113 -10.19 4.72 -7.06
CA ASN A 113 -10.70 4.25 -5.78
C ASN A 113 -11.04 5.40 -4.81
N ALA A 114 -10.35 6.54 -4.89
CA ALA A 114 -10.72 7.73 -4.13
C ALA A 114 -12.12 8.23 -4.50
N GLU A 115 -12.49 8.18 -5.78
CA GLU A 115 -13.83 8.52 -6.22
C GLU A 115 -14.87 7.46 -5.79
N GLU A 116 -14.52 6.18 -5.87
CA GLU A 116 -15.42 5.09 -5.48
C GLU A 116 -15.75 5.10 -3.98
N THR A 117 -14.85 5.57 -3.11
CA THR A 117 -15.15 5.69 -1.67
C THR A 117 -16.37 6.56 -1.37
N LYS A 118 -16.75 7.45 -2.27
CA LYS A 118 -17.92 8.33 -2.13
C LYS A 118 -19.24 7.65 -2.51
N ARG A 119 -19.18 6.48 -3.15
CA ARG A 119 -20.32 5.74 -3.70
C ARG A 119 -20.66 4.45 -2.98
N ILE A 120 -20.13 4.27 -1.76
CA ILE A 120 -20.42 3.10 -0.93
C ILE A 120 -21.74 3.35 -0.20
N TYR A 121 -22.86 3.13 -0.88
CA TYR A 121 -24.20 3.43 -0.36
C TYR A 121 -24.90 2.23 0.30
N GLY A 122 -24.38 1.03 0.14
CA GLY A 122 -25.12 -0.19 0.45
C GLY A 122 -26.22 -0.48 -0.58
N GLN A 123 -26.97 -1.54 -0.34
CA GLN A 123 -28.11 -1.94 -1.15
C GLN A 123 -29.34 -2.16 -0.27
N THR A 124 -30.48 -1.65 -0.69
CA THR A 124 -31.78 -1.99 -0.13
C THR A 124 -32.42 -3.05 -1.03
N VAL A 125 -32.87 -4.15 -0.46
CA VAL A 125 -33.61 -5.19 -1.17
C VAL A 125 -35.04 -5.15 -0.65
N GLU A 126 -35.98 -4.89 -1.55
CA GLU A 126 -37.41 -4.93 -1.18
C GLU A 126 -37.82 -6.38 -0.88
N SER A 127 -38.63 -6.53 0.15
CA SER A 127 -39.24 -7.82 0.45
C SER A 127 -40.26 -8.20 -0.62
N LEU A 128 -40.27 -9.47 -1.04
CA LEU A 128 -41.31 -10.02 -1.91
C LEU A 128 -42.66 -10.14 -1.20
N SER A 129 -42.71 -9.99 0.11
CA SER A 129 -43.92 -10.03 0.93
C SER A 129 -44.28 -8.63 1.41
N LEU A 130 -45.51 -8.23 1.17
CA LEU A 130 -46.10 -7.00 1.71
C LEU A 130 -46.56 -7.15 3.18
N ILE A 131 -46.44 -8.34 3.74
CA ILE A 131 -46.79 -8.62 5.14
C ILE A 131 -45.54 -8.47 5.98
N HIS A 132 -45.50 -7.44 6.79
CA HIS A 132 -44.51 -7.29 7.85
C HIS A 132 -44.98 -8.05 9.08
N ILE A 133 -44.17 -8.94 9.50
CA ILE A 133 -44.34 -9.67 10.78
C ILE A 133 -43.52 -8.95 11.83
#